data_38f39b4589d7ad2061e300c97ba7f22f
#
_entry.id   38f39b4589d7ad2061e300c97ba7f22f
#
_cell.length_a   1.000
_cell.length_b   1.000
_cell.length_c   1.000
_cell.angle_alpha   90.00
_cell.angle_beta   90.00
_cell.angle_gamma   90.00
#
_symmetry.space_group_name_H-M   'P 1'
#
loop_
_entity.id
_entity.type
_entity.pdbx_description
1 polymer ?
#
loop_
_entity_poly.entity_id
_entity_poly.type
_entity_poly.pdbx_seq_one_letter_code
_entity_poly.pdbx_strand_id
1 'polypeptide(L)'
;MLEIKRVEVDEFWADSTVIEAGDYVFVGYCMANEGKSIEEQINGAIDVLEVRLNMVGLTLESVVKMDCLFKDIEDLNALPAVLKERFAGKYPTRKAYTSDFIREGIRFQIDAIAYKK
;
A
#
# COMPACT_ATOMS: atom_id res chain seq x y z
N MET A 1 -6.15 27.94 2.54
CA MET A 1 -6.14 27.02 3.69
C MET A 1 -6.02 25.58 3.21
N LEU A 2 -5.12 24.82 3.81
CA LEU A 2 -4.97 23.40 3.48
C LEU A 2 -6.06 22.61 4.19
N GLU A 3 -6.74 21.79 3.42
CA GLU A 3 -7.81 20.95 3.94
C GLU A 3 -7.33 19.53 4.08
N ILE A 4 -7.67 18.91 5.19
CA ILE A 4 -7.38 17.50 5.43
C ILE A 4 -8.70 16.75 5.48
N LYS A 5 -8.84 15.76 4.61
CA LYS A 5 -10.02 14.89 4.58
C LYS A 5 -9.63 13.49 5.00
N ARG A 6 -10.35 12.96 5.95
CA ARG A 6 -10.12 11.60 6.45
C ARG A 6 -11.21 10.69 5.91
N VAL A 7 -10.80 9.61 5.26
CA VAL A 7 -11.70 8.66 4.60
C VAL A 7 -11.63 7.33 5.33
N GLU A 8 -12.79 6.75 5.61
CA GLU A 8 -12.90 5.50 6.33
C GLU A 8 -12.16 5.52 7.66
N VAL A 9 -12.69 6.33 8.57
CA VAL A 9 -12.16 6.44 9.93
C VAL A 9 -12.65 5.25 10.76
N ASP A 10 -11.73 4.59 11.45
CA ASP A 10 -12.03 3.51 12.37
C ASP A 10 -11.89 4.03 13.80
N GLU A 11 -13.00 4.21 14.47
CA GLU A 11 -13.01 4.74 15.84
C GLU A 11 -12.45 3.76 16.87
N PHE A 12 -12.58 2.46 16.60
CA PHE A 12 -12.09 1.44 17.53
C PHE A 12 -10.56 1.41 17.55
N TRP A 13 -9.95 1.36 16.36
CA TRP A 13 -8.49 1.31 16.25
C TRP A 13 -7.85 2.70 16.16
N ALA A 14 -8.69 3.73 16.07
CA ALA A 14 -8.26 5.14 16.07
C ALA A 14 -7.33 5.47 14.90
N ASP A 15 -7.74 5.08 13.69
CA ASP A 15 -6.99 5.44 12.50
C ASP A 15 -7.90 5.79 11.33
N SER A 16 -7.30 6.37 10.30
CA SER A 16 -7.96 6.65 9.03
C SER A 16 -7.34 5.77 7.95
N THR A 17 -8.17 5.19 7.10
CA THR A 17 -7.69 4.34 6.02
C THR A 17 -6.96 5.14 4.95
N VAL A 18 -7.51 6.31 4.59
CA VAL A 18 -6.94 7.21 3.59
C VAL A 18 -7.07 8.64 4.08
N ILE A 19 -6.05 9.43 3.84
CA ILE A 19 -6.08 10.87 4.15
C ILE A 19 -5.74 11.65 2.89
N GLU A 20 -6.57 12.62 2.54
CA GLU A 20 -6.26 13.60 1.51
C GLU A 20 -5.78 14.87 2.20
N ALA A 21 -4.56 15.28 1.90
CA ALA A 21 -3.96 16.47 2.48
C ALA A 21 -3.37 17.32 1.35
N GLY A 22 -4.10 18.38 0.97
CA GLY A 22 -3.72 19.18 -0.17
C GLY A 22 -3.71 18.35 -1.45
N ASP A 23 -2.59 18.33 -2.15
CA ASP A 23 -2.42 17.58 -3.40
C ASP A 23 -1.96 16.14 -3.19
N TYR A 24 -1.76 15.72 -1.94
CA TYR A 24 -1.24 14.40 -1.64
C TYR A 24 -2.30 13.54 -0.95
N VAL A 25 -2.16 12.24 -1.18
CA VAL A 25 -3.02 11.23 -0.57
C VAL A 25 -2.12 10.24 0.16
N PHE A 26 -2.43 10.00 1.41
CA PHE A 26 -1.71 9.06 2.26
C PHE A 26 -2.60 7.85 2.47
N VAL A 27 -2.12 6.69 2.02
CA VAL A 27 -2.86 5.44 2.17
C VAL A 27 -2.21 4.64 3.28
N GLY A 28 -3.01 4.26 4.27
CA GLY A 28 -2.57 3.45 5.38
C GLY A 28 -2.17 2.04 4.94
N TYR A 29 -1.65 1.26 5.86
CA TYR A 29 -1.12 -0.05 5.52
C TYR A 29 -2.14 -0.93 4.79
N CYS A 30 -1.63 -1.66 3.78
CA CYS A 30 -2.42 -2.57 2.96
C CYS A 30 -1.83 -3.96 3.07
N MET A 31 -2.67 -4.96 3.35
CA MET A 31 -2.28 -6.35 3.41
C MET A 31 -3.47 -7.21 3.08
N ALA A 32 -3.22 -8.42 2.59
CA ALA A 32 -4.29 -9.33 2.19
C ALA A 32 -3.76 -10.75 2.09
N ASN A 33 -4.68 -11.69 1.94
CA ASN A 33 -4.37 -13.09 1.64
C ASN A 33 -3.49 -13.78 2.70
N GLU A 34 -3.87 -13.61 3.97
CA GLU A 34 -3.20 -14.30 5.08
C GLU A 34 -3.03 -15.79 4.79
N GLY A 35 -1.84 -16.29 5.06
CA GLY A 35 -1.54 -17.71 4.90
C GLY A 35 -1.33 -18.16 3.47
N LYS A 36 -1.45 -17.26 2.50
CA LYS A 36 -1.23 -17.58 1.09
C LYS A 36 0.21 -17.33 0.70
N SER A 37 0.54 -17.61 -0.57
CA SER A 37 1.90 -17.42 -1.08
C SER A 37 2.32 -15.95 -1.02
N ILE A 38 3.62 -15.72 -1.11
CA ILE A 38 4.13 -14.34 -1.11
C ILE A 38 3.60 -13.56 -2.32
N GLU A 39 3.53 -14.18 -3.50
CA GLU A 39 3.01 -13.54 -4.71
C GLU A 39 1.53 -13.15 -4.54
N GLU A 40 0.74 -14.04 -3.96
CA GLU A 40 -0.66 -13.76 -3.68
C GLU A 40 -0.81 -12.63 -2.67
N GLN A 41 0.06 -12.58 -1.67
CA GLN A 41 0.02 -11.51 -0.66
C GLN A 41 0.43 -10.17 -1.25
N ILE A 42 1.47 -10.15 -2.10
CA ILE A 42 1.90 -8.91 -2.74
C ILE A 42 0.79 -8.37 -3.65
N ASN A 43 0.23 -9.23 -4.51
CA ASN A 43 -0.86 -8.82 -5.38
C ASN A 43 -2.08 -8.36 -4.60
N GLY A 44 -2.43 -9.09 -3.54
CA GLY A 44 -3.57 -8.74 -2.71
C GLY A 44 -3.39 -7.39 -1.99
N ALA A 45 -2.20 -7.11 -1.50
CA ALA A 45 -1.90 -5.82 -0.88
C ALA A 45 -2.03 -4.68 -1.90
N ILE A 46 -1.56 -4.90 -3.12
CA ILE A 46 -1.69 -3.90 -4.20
C ILE A 46 -3.16 -3.73 -4.59
N ASP A 47 -3.95 -4.82 -4.61
CA ASP A 47 -5.39 -4.72 -4.85
C ASP A 47 -6.07 -3.84 -3.81
N VAL A 48 -5.71 -4.00 -2.53
CA VAL A 48 -6.24 -3.16 -1.46
C VAL A 48 -5.84 -1.71 -1.67
N LEU A 49 -4.59 -1.46 -2.02
CA LEU A 49 -4.10 -0.12 -2.33
C LEU A 49 -4.92 0.51 -3.46
N GLU A 50 -5.16 -0.24 -4.52
CA GLU A 50 -5.91 0.23 -5.69
C GLU A 50 -7.34 0.60 -5.32
N VAL A 51 -8.01 -0.24 -4.53
CA VAL A 51 -9.37 0.04 -4.06
C VAL A 51 -9.40 1.35 -3.26
N ARG A 52 -8.44 1.55 -2.37
CA ARG A 52 -8.38 2.75 -1.55
C ARG A 52 -8.09 4.00 -2.36
N LEU A 53 -7.19 3.90 -3.35
CA LEU A 53 -6.91 5.01 -4.27
C LEU A 53 -8.17 5.37 -5.07
N ASN A 54 -8.91 4.36 -5.51
CA ASN A 54 -10.15 4.59 -6.27
C ASN A 54 -11.20 5.35 -5.43
N MET A 55 -11.19 5.20 -4.12
CA MET A 55 -12.10 5.93 -3.24
C MET A 55 -11.93 7.45 -3.36
N VAL A 56 -10.75 7.90 -3.75
CA VAL A 56 -10.43 9.32 -3.90
C VAL A 56 -10.14 9.69 -5.36
N GLY A 57 -10.58 8.85 -6.30
CA GLY A 57 -10.47 9.14 -7.74
C GLY A 57 -9.09 8.94 -8.33
N LEU A 58 -8.21 8.17 -7.68
CA LEU A 58 -6.85 7.93 -8.16
C LEU A 58 -6.66 6.47 -8.57
N THR A 59 -5.55 6.22 -9.26
CA THR A 59 -5.13 4.89 -9.68
C THR A 59 -3.71 4.64 -9.23
N LEU A 60 -3.17 3.45 -9.52
CA LEU A 60 -1.80 3.12 -9.19
C LEU A 60 -0.78 4.06 -9.83
N GLU A 61 -1.11 4.68 -10.98
CA GLU A 61 -0.23 5.66 -11.63
C GLU A 61 0.05 6.88 -10.75
N SER A 62 -0.84 7.18 -9.81
CA SER A 62 -0.71 8.33 -8.94
C SER A 62 0.26 8.10 -7.77
N VAL A 63 0.66 6.86 -7.53
CA VAL A 63 1.53 6.52 -6.41
C VAL A 63 2.94 7.01 -6.68
N VAL A 64 3.47 7.81 -5.75
CA VAL A 64 4.83 8.37 -5.88
C VAL A 64 5.81 7.74 -4.90
N LYS A 65 5.31 7.14 -3.82
CA LYS A 65 6.16 6.49 -2.82
C LYS A 65 5.45 5.28 -2.22
N MET A 66 6.19 4.20 -2.04
CA MET A 66 5.72 3.01 -1.32
C MET A 66 6.75 2.56 -0.31
N ASP A 67 6.30 2.17 0.87
CA ASP A 67 7.13 1.43 1.81
C ASP A 67 6.65 -0.01 1.81
N CYS A 68 7.60 -0.93 1.55
CA CYS A 68 7.31 -2.36 1.45
C CYS A 68 7.94 -3.08 2.64
N LEU A 69 7.11 -3.77 3.41
CA LEU A 69 7.55 -4.49 4.59
C LEU A 69 7.40 -5.98 4.35
N PHE A 70 8.45 -6.73 4.66
CA PHE A 70 8.47 -8.19 4.53
C PHE A 70 8.75 -8.83 5.88
N LYS A 71 8.11 -9.96 6.14
CA LYS A 71 8.48 -10.76 7.30
C LYS A 71 9.84 -11.42 7.09
N ASP A 72 10.09 -11.84 5.86
CA ASP A 72 11.28 -12.56 5.47
C ASP A 72 11.95 -11.86 4.31
N ILE A 73 13.24 -11.52 4.46
CA ILE A 73 13.96 -10.75 3.43
C ILE A 73 14.03 -11.49 2.09
N GLU A 74 14.01 -12.82 2.11
CA GLU A 74 14.06 -13.60 0.89
C GLU A 74 12.84 -13.38 0.00
N ASP A 75 11.71 -12.99 0.59
CA ASP A 75 10.49 -12.71 -0.14
C ASP A 75 10.59 -11.45 -1.02
N LEU A 76 11.59 -10.61 -0.78
CA LEU A 76 11.85 -9.44 -1.63
C LEU A 76 12.05 -9.83 -3.08
N ASN A 77 12.57 -11.02 -3.33
CA ASN A 77 12.83 -11.49 -4.69
C ASN A 77 11.56 -11.63 -5.54
N ALA A 78 10.40 -11.76 -4.91
CA ALA A 78 9.12 -11.86 -5.62
C ALA A 78 8.55 -10.49 -6.01
N LEU A 79 9.06 -9.41 -5.44
CA LEU A 79 8.47 -8.09 -5.62
C LEU A 79 8.62 -7.49 -7.02
N PRO A 80 9.82 -7.52 -7.65
CA PRO A 80 10.02 -6.84 -8.94
C PRO A 80 9.07 -7.30 -10.03
N ALA A 81 8.83 -8.61 -10.17
CA ALA A 81 7.96 -9.12 -11.22
C ALA A 81 6.52 -8.60 -11.06
N VAL A 82 6.03 -8.56 -9.84
CA VAL A 82 4.68 -8.06 -9.55
C VAL A 82 4.60 -6.56 -9.85
N LEU A 83 5.59 -5.79 -9.41
CA LEU A 83 5.58 -4.34 -9.63
C LEU A 83 5.67 -3.99 -11.11
N LYS A 84 6.45 -4.75 -11.88
CA LYS A 84 6.54 -4.53 -13.33
C LYS A 84 5.19 -4.72 -14.01
N GLU A 85 4.45 -5.74 -13.60
CA GLU A 85 3.13 -6.00 -14.15
C GLU A 85 2.12 -4.93 -13.71
N ARG A 86 2.08 -4.62 -12.41
CA ARG A 86 1.03 -3.77 -11.86
C ARG A 86 1.24 -2.27 -12.15
N PHE A 87 2.47 -1.81 -12.20
CA PHE A 87 2.77 -0.39 -12.42
C PHE A 87 3.20 -0.06 -13.85
N ALA A 88 3.49 -1.06 -14.66
CA ALA A 88 3.75 -0.92 -16.11
C ALA A 88 4.75 0.19 -16.46
N GLY A 89 5.86 0.25 -15.75
CA GLY A 89 6.93 1.22 -16.00
C GLY A 89 6.80 2.53 -15.22
N LYS A 90 5.65 2.81 -14.63
CA LYS A 90 5.43 4.03 -13.85
C LYS A 90 5.65 3.75 -12.37
N TYR A 91 6.88 3.39 -12.04
CA TYR A 91 7.23 2.90 -10.71
C TYR A 91 7.33 4.03 -9.70
N PRO A 92 6.72 3.86 -8.50
CA PRO A 92 6.98 4.79 -7.41
C PRO A 92 8.39 4.59 -6.87
N THR A 93 8.91 5.59 -6.18
CA THR A 93 10.07 5.34 -5.35
C THR A 93 9.65 4.40 -4.22
N ARG A 94 10.53 3.54 -3.76
CA ARG A 94 10.19 2.58 -2.71
C ARG A 94 11.36 2.25 -1.80
N LYS A 95 11.00 1.82 -0.63
CA LYS A 95 11.93 1.27 0.35
C LYS A 95 11.40 -0.11 0.73
N ALA A 96 12.29 -1.05 0.99
CA ALA A 96 11.91 -2.38 1.45
C ALA A 96 12.73 -2.72 2.68
N TYR A 97 12.07 -3.26 3.70
CA TYR A 97 12.74 -3.67 4.93
C TYR A 97 11.93 -4.78 5.60
N THR A 98 12.53 -5.42 6.59
CA THR A 98 11.86 -6.49 7.32
C THR A 98 11.18 -5.95 8.57
N SER A 99 10.11 -6.62 8.95
CA SER A 99 9.32 -6.27 10.12
C SER A 99 8.57 -7.50 10.63
N ASP A 100 8.23 -7.48 11.90
CA ASP A 100 7.22 -8.37 12.41
C ASP A 100 5.85 -7.73 12.17
N PHE A 101 4.84 -8.56 12.04
CA PHE A 101 3.47 -8.09 11.82
C PHE A 101 2.57 -8.48 12.99
N ILE A 102 1.59 -7.64 13.26
CA ILE A 102 0.63 -7.88 14.36
C ILE A 102 -0.35 -8.99 14.03
N ARG A 103 -0.45 -9.40 12.76
CA ARG A 103 -1.37 -10.44 12.31
C ARG A 103 -0.58 -11.66 11.82
N GLU A 104 -0.91 -12.81 12.39
CA GLU A 104 -0.31 -14.07 11.99
C GLU A 104 -0.63 -14.41 10.54
N GLY A 105 0.32 -15.02 9.84
CA GLY A 105 0.12 -15.42 8.45
C GLY A 105 0.35 -14.31 7.43
N ILE A 106 0.61 -13.08 7.86
CA ILE A 106 0.97 -11.99 6.97
C ILE A 106 2.48 -11.98 6.77
N ARG A 107 2.90 -11.93 5.51
CA ARG A 107 4.30 -11.91 5.11
C ARG A 107 4.68 -10.62 4.39
N PHE A 108 3.69 -9.79 4.02
CA PHE A 108 3.90 -8.58 3.23
C PHE A 108 2.89 -7.51 3.57
N GLN A 109 3.36 -6.27 3.61
CA GLN A 109 2.52 -5.11 3.88
C GLN A 109 3.08 -3.90 3.14
N ILE A 110 2.23 -3.04 2.61
CA ILE A 110 2.64 -1.78 2.01
C ILE A 110 1.83 -0.63 2.56
N ASP A 111 2.42 0.55 2.54
CA ASP A 111 1.68 1.81 2.60
C ASP A 111 2.21 2.72 1.49
N ALA A 112 1.49 3.78 1.20
CA ALA A 112 1.81 4.56 0.01
C ALA A 112 1.43 6.02 0.16
N ILE A 113 2.12 6.85 -0.63
CA ILE A 113 1.78 8.25 -0.82
C ILE A 113 1.51 8.44 -2.30
N ALA A 114 0.41 9.11 -2.63
CA ALA A 114 0.02 9.40 -4.00
C ALA A 114 -0.12 10.91 -4.21
N TYR A 115 0.01 11.33 -5.46
CA TYR A 115 -0.12 12.73 -5.86
C TYR A 115 -1.34 12.87 -6.76
N LYS A 116 -2.21 13.84 -6.44
CA LYS A 116 -3.52 13.97 -7.11
C LYS A 116 -3.44 14.52 -8.53
N LYS A 117 -2.36 15.17 -8.88
CA LYS A 117 -2.22 15.81 -10.19
C LYS A 117 -1.12 15.11 -11.07
#